data_2e26446f5237f4bf0ddfc91157ae3ef7
#
_entry.id   2e26446f5237f4bf0ddfc91157ae3ef7
#
_cell.length_a   1.000
_cell.length_b   1.000
_cell.length_c   1.000
_cell.angle_alpha   90.00
_cell.angle_beta   90.00
_cell.angle_gamma   90.00
#
_symmetry.space_group_name_H-M   'P 1'
#
loop_
_entity.id
_entity.type
_entity.pdbx_description
1 polymer ?
#
loop_
_entity_poly.entity_id
_entity_poly.type
_entity_poly.pdbx_seq_one_letter_code
_entity_poly.pdbx_strand_id
1 'polypeptide(L)'
;EKLNILSDAAKYDVACTSSGTKRKGDGSGIGNCTQCGICHSFSADGRCISLLKILFTNECIFDCKYCVNRRSNDVVRTSFTPDEVCTLTMEFYRRNYIEGLFLSSGILVSPDYTMELICATLYKLRKECNFQGYIHVKAIPGASQELIQKAGFLADRMSVNLELPTAEGLKLLAPHKSR
;
A
#
# COMPACT_ATOMS: atom_id res chain seq x y z
N GLU A 1 12.10 -3.18 -11.01
CA GLU A 1 11.87 -1.75 -11.25
C GLU A 1 10.56 -1.27 -10.60
N LYS A 2 9.37 -1.81 -10.93
CA LYS A 2 8.07 -1.43 -10.33
C LYS A 2 8.09 -1.45 -8.79
N LEU A 3 8.69 -2.48 -8.17
CA LEU A 3 8.77 -2.58 -6.71
C LEU A 3 9.47 -1.37 -6.08
N ASN A 4 10.58 -0.93 -6.66
CA ASN A 4 11.31 0.23 -6.12
C ASN A 4 10.46 1.50 -6.20
N ILE A 5 9.80 1.75 -7.32
CA ILE A 5 8.94 2.92 -7.52
C ILE A 5 7.77 2.91 -6.54
N LEU A 6 7.05 1.80 -6.44
CA LEU A 6 5.81 1.71 -5.67
C LEU A 6 6.04 1.53 -4.16
N SER A 7 7.19 0.99 -3.75
CA SER A 7 7.60 0.99 -2.34
C SER A 7 8.11 2.37 -1.90
N ASP A 8 8.84 3.07 -2.76
CA ASP A 8 9.28 4.44 -2.47
C ASP A 8 8.09 5.40 -2.37
N ALA A 9 7.13 5.29 -3.28
CA ALA A 9 5.89 6.06 -3.21
C ALA A 9 5.07 5.76 -1.94
N ALA A 10 5.12 4.52 -1.44
CA ALA A 10 4.42 4.11 -0.21
C ALA A 10 5.02 4.69 1.08
N LYS A 11 6.23 5.22 1.08
CA LYS A 11 6.88 5.84 2.27
C LYS A 11 6.08 7.01 2.81
N TYR A 12 5.42 7.75 1.96
CA TYR A 12 4.62 8.92 2.30
C TYR A 12 3.28 8.57 2.93
N ASP A 13 2.95 7.29 3.00
CA ASP A 13 1.77 6.81 3.70
C ASP A 13 2.08 6.63 5.19
N VAL A 14 1.52 7.48 6.03
CA VAL A 14 1.89 7.70 7.45
C VAL A 14 1.52 6.53 8.37
N ALA A 15 0.90 5.46 7.87
CA ALA A 15 0.42 4.36 8.72
C ALA A 15 1.52 3.45 9.31
N CYS A 16 2.79 3.67 8.93
CA CYS A 16 3.93 2.89 9.43
C CYS A 16 5.19 3.75 9.58
N THR A 17 5.91 3.58 10.66
CA THR A 17 7.28 4.09 10.82
C THR A 17 8.24 3.08 10.19
N SER A 18 8.80 3.41 9.02
CA SER A 18 9.91 2.65 8.45
C SER A 18 11.23 3.29 8.87
N SER A 19 12.18 2.50 9.37
CA SER A 19 13.55 2.98 9.55
C SER A 19 14.17 3.18 8.17
N GLY A 20 14.52 4.41 7.81
CA GLY A 20 15.11 4.76 6.52
C GLY A 20 16.55 4.27 6.30
N THR A 21 16.95 3.18 6.94
CA THR A 21 18.35 2.70 6.94
C THR A 21 18.69 2.08 5.58
N LYS A 22 19.73 2.62 4.94
CA LYS A 22 20.27 2.12 3.68
C LYS A 22 21.77 1.88 3.85
N ARG A 23 22.22 0.64 3.76
CA ARG A 23 23.63 0.27 3.83
C ARG A 23 23.96 -0.72 2.72
N LYS A 24 24.83 -0.31 1.80
CA LYS A 24 25.37 -1.22 0.77
C LYS A 24 26.53 -2.00 1.39
N GLY A 25 26.51 -3.33 1.24
CA GLY A 25 27.65 -4.16 1.61
C GLY A 25 28.85 -3.85 0.70
N ASP A 26 30.03 -3.79 1.27
CA ASP A 26 31.32 -3.56 0.58
C ASP A 26 31.95 -4.85 0.06
N GLY A 27 31.29 -5.98 0.25
CA GLY A 27 31.79 -7.31 -0.15
C GLY A 27 32.66 -7.99 0.90
N SER A 28 33.00 -7.33 2.01
CA SER A 28 33.83 -7.89 3.09
C SER A 28 33.04 -8.74 4.10
N GLY A 29 31.71 -8.76 3.99
CA GLY A 29 30.82 -9.47 4.92
C GLY A 29 29.54 -9.99 4.24
N ILE A 30 28.69 -10.67 5.02
CA ILE A 30 27.42 -11.22 4.56
C ILE A 30 26.30 -10.20 4.82
N GLY A 31 25.53 -9.86 3.78
CA GLY A 31 24.29 -9.08 3.86
C GLY A 31 24.37 -7.67 3.29
N ASN A 32 23.23 -7.25 2.79
CA ASN A 32 22.96 -5.89 2.33
C ASN A 32 21.70 -5.37 3.04
N CYS A 33 21.70 -4.12 3.44
CA CYS A 33 20.50 -3.45 3.89
C CYS A 33 19.99 -2.55 2.76
N THR A 34 18.93 -2.97 2.08
CA THR A 34 18.26 -2.19 1.05
C THR A 34 16.89 -1.76 1.55
N GLN A 35 16.50 -0.53 1.20
CA GLN A 35 15.12 -0.10 1.39
C GLN A 35 14.25 -0.84 0.36
N CYS A 36 13.60 -1.93 0.76
CA CYS A 36 12.78 -2.73 -0.14
C CYS A 36 11.30 -2.75 0.23
N GLY A 37 10.77 -1.65 0.74
CA GLY A 37 9.35 -1.53 1.05
C GLY A 37 8.89 -2.36 2.24
N ILE A 38 9.80 -2.88 3.07
CA ILE A 38 9.43 -3.59 4.30
C ILE A 38 9.24 -2.56 5.42
N CYS A 39 8.06 -2.55 6.00
CA CYS A 39 7.76 -1.77 7.21
C CYS A 39 7.49 -2.70 8.38
N HIS A 40 7.56 -2.15 9.58
CA HIS A 40 7.29 -2.86 10.81
C HIS A 40 6.03 -2.30 11.45
N SER A 41 5.15 -3.20 11.88
CA SER A 41 3.96 -2.89 12.68
C SER A 41 4.03 -3.68 13.96
N PHE A 42 3.43 -3.16 15.03
CA PHE A 42 3.36 -3.87 16.31
C PHE A 42 1.96 -4.45 16.49
N SER A 43 1.91 -5.73 16.82
CA SER A 43 0.67 -6.39 17.24
C SER A 43 0.31 -6.02 18.69
N ALA A 44 -0.92 -6.32 19.10
CA ALA A 44 -1.39 -6.01 20.44
C ALA A 44 -0.58 -6.71 21.56
N ASP A 45 0.08 -7.82 21.25
CA ASP A 45 0.97 -8.57 22.13
C ASP A 45 2.43 -8.06 22.14
N GLY A 46 2.69 -6.93 21.46
CA GLY A 46 4.01 -6.29 21.40
C GLY A 46 4.98 -6.89 20.40
N ARG A 47 4.60 -7.92 19.63
CA ARG A 47 5.45 -8.46 18.57
C ARG A 47 5.58 -7.50 17.41
N CYS A 48 6.77 -7.42 16.86
CA CYS A 48 7.05 -6.70 15.61
C CYS A 48 6.69 -7.58 14.42
N ILE A 49 5.80 -7.08 13.55
CA ILE A 49 5.37 -7.76 12.33
C ILE A 49 5.99 -7.04 11.15
N SER A 50 6.74 -7.77 10.32
CA SER A 50 7.32 -7.24 9.09
C SER A 50 6.30 -7.30 7.95
N LEU A 51 6.01 -6.17 7.32
CA LEU A 51 5.03 -6.06 6.24
C LEU A 51 5.70 -5.58 4.95
N LEU A 52 5.36 -6.21 3.83
CA LEU A 52 5.62 -5.63 2.51
C LEU A 52 4.67 -4.45 2.32
N LYS A 53 5.21 -3.24 2.33
CA LYS A 53 4.45 -2.00 2.16
C LYS A 53 4.62 -1.47 0.76
N ILE A 54 3.57 -1.53 -0.03
CA ILE A 54 3.56 -1.08 -1.42
C ILE A 54 2.29 -0.33 -1.76
N LEU A 55 2.38 0.53 -2.79
CA LEU A 55 1.22 0.99 -3.52
C LEU A 55 0.87 -0.02 -4.62
N PHE A 56 -0.41 -0.26 -4.84
CA PHE A 56 -0.89 -0.96 -6.02
C PHE A 56 -0.56 -0.15 -7.28
N THR A 57 -0.77 1.17 -7.21
CA THR A 57 -0.36 2.13 -8.23
C THR A 57 -0.02 3.48 -7.61
N ASN A 58 0.91 4.21 -8.22
CA ASN A 58 1.15 5.63 -7.93
C ASN A 58 0.53 6.57 -8.99
N GLU A 59 -0.19 6.03 -9.96
CA GLU A 59 -1.07 6.81 -10.81
C GLU A 59 -2.29 7.27 -10.02
N CYS A 60 -2.71 8.52 -10.21
CA CYS A 60 -3.87 9.06 -9.51
C CYS A 60 -4.60 10.07 -10.37
N ILE A 61 -5.93 9.94 -10.43
CA ILE A 61 -6.80 10.93 -11.11
C ILE A 61 -6.96 12.23 -10.31
N PHE A 62 -6.64 12.21 -9.00
CA PHE A 62 -6.78 13.35 -8.12
C PHE A 62 -5.51 14.19 -8.05
N ASP A 63 -5.70 15.47 -7.76
CA ASP A 63 -4.62 16.46 -7.64
C ASP A 63 -4.55 17.07 -6.24
N CYS A 64 -4.51 16.22 -5.21
CA CYS A 64 -4.40 16.66 -3.81
C CYS A 64 -3.08 17.38 -3.58
N LYS A 65 -3.11 18.65 -3.17
CA LYS A 65 -1.92 19.53 -3.09
C LYS A 65 -0.82 19.01 -2.16
N TYR A 66 -1.16 18.22 -1.17
CA TYR A 66 -0.22 17.61 -0.21
C TYR A 66 0.35 16.26 -0.66
N CYS A 67 -0.16 15.68 -1.76
CA CYS A 67 0.22 14.34 -2.17
C CYS A 67 1.36 14.37 -3.18
N VAL A 68 2.40 13.58 -2.94
CA VAL A 68 3.55 13.44 -3.85
C VAL A 68 3.13 12.76 -5.17
N ASN A 69 2.11 11.89 -5.11
CA ASN A 69 1.57 11.17 -6.26
C ASN A 69 0.39 11.89 -6.92
N ARG A 70 0.18 13.20 -6.63
CA ARG A 70 -0.88 13.96 -7.27
C ARG A 70 -0.70 13.99 -8.79
N ARG A 71 -1.81 14.11 -9.51
CA ARG A 71 -1.85 14.06 -10.99
C ARG A 71 -0.86 15.02 -11.65
N SER A 72 -0.75 16.26 -11.15
CA SER A 72 0.10 17.30 -11.73
C SER A 72 1.59 17.16 -11.42
N ASN A 73 1.99 16.21 -10.56
CA ASN A 73 3.40 16.00 -10.23
C ASN A 73 4.09 15.16 -11.32
N ASP A 74 5.28 15.60 -11.72
CA ASP A 74 6.14 14.87 -12.65
C ASP A 74 6.94 13.80 -11.89
N VAL A 75 6.34 12.62 -11.74
CA VAL A 75 6.96 11.44 -11.11
C VAL A 75 6.77 10.22 -12.01
N VAL A 76 7.72 9.31 -11.98
CA VAL A 76 7.60 8.05 -12.73
C VAL A 76 6.38 7.28 -12.25
N ARG A 77 5.46 6.96 -13.17
CA ARG A 77 4.20 6.28 -12.91
C ARG A 77 4.28 4.81 -13.27
N THR A 78 3.70 3.98 -12.43
CA THR A 78 3.57 2.55 -12.70
C THR A 78 2.45 1.94 -11.86
N SER A 79 1.98 0.77 -12.31
CA SER A 79 0.93 0.02 -11.63
C SER A 79 1.30 -1.46 -11.59
N PHE A 80 0.95 -2.13 -10.49
CA PHE A 80 0.94 -3.57 -10.43
C PHE A 80 -0.37 -4.11 -11.01
N THR A 81 -0.34 -5.36 -11.45
CA THR A 81 -1.52 -6.19 -11.61
C THR A 81 -1.81 -6.96 -10.31
N PRO A 82 -3.03 -7.47 -10.10
CA PRO A 82 -3.31 -8.37 -8.98
C PRO A 82 -2.36 -9.56 -8.90
N ASP A 83 -2.02 -10.16 -10.04
CA ASP A 83 -1.10 -11.30 -10.12
C ASP A 83 0.34 -10.94 -9.72
N GLU A 84 0.82 -9.78 -10.13
CA GLU A 84 2.14 -9.29 -9.73
C GLU A 84 2.23 -9.06 -8.21
N VAL A 85 1.20 -8.47 -7.59
CA VAL A 85 1.16 -8.30 -6.13
C VAL A 85 1.12 -9.64 -5.41
N CYS A 86 0.31 -10.58 -5.90
CA CYS A 86 0.23 -11.92 -5.32
C CYS A 86 1.57 -12.65 -5.40
N THR A 87 2.18 -12.69 -6.58
CA THR A 87 3.49 -13.33 -6.80
C THR A 87 4.55 -12.72 -5.89
N LEU A 88 4.64 -11.38 -5.86
CA LEU A 88 5.61 -10.67 -5.03
C LEU A 88 5.42 -10.97 -3.53
N THR A 89 4.17 -10.90 -3.06
CA THR A 89 3.84 -11.17 -1.64
C THR A 89 4.21 -12.59 -1.25
N MET A 90 3.83 -13.59 -2.08
CA MET A 90 4.12 -14.99 -1.82
C MET A 90 5.62 -15.31 -1.85
N GLU A 91 6.37 -14.72 -2.78
CA GLU A 91 7.82 -14.89 -2.86
C GLU A 91 8.54 -14.33 -1.64
N PHE A 92 8.16 -13.13 -1.17
CA PHE A 92 8.74 -12.53 0.03
C PHE A 92 8.36 -13.31 1.29
N TYR A 93 7.11 -13.78 1.37
CA TYR A 93 6.62 -14.57 2.50
C TYR A 93 7.33 -15.93 2.60
N ARG A 94 7.46 -16.67 1.49
CA ARG A 94 8.15 -17.96 1.44
C ARG A 94 9.62 -17.87 1.84
N ARG A 95 10.25 -16.72 1.58
CA ARG A 95 11.65 -16.44 1.96
C ARG A 95 11.79 -15.88 3.38
N ASN A 96 10.72 -15.82 4.14
CA ASN A 96 10.69 -15.25 5.49
C ASN A 96 11.15 -13.79 5.58
N TYR A 97 10.97 -13.00 4.51
CA TYR A 97 11.28 -11.57 4.52
C TYR A 97 10.16 -10.73 5.15
N ILE A 98 8.93 -11.24 5.06
CA ILE A 98 7.72 -10.59 5.57
C ILE A 98 6.79 -11.58 6.23
N GLU A 99 5.95 -11.07 7.12
CA GLU A 99 4.85 -11.80 7.75
C GLU A 99 3.49 -11.37 7.17
N GLY A 100 3.47 -10.29 6.39
CA GLY A 100 2.23 -9.80 5.80
C GLY A 100 2.43 -8.73 4.73
N LEU A 101 1.29 -8.22 4.25
CA LEU A 101 1.18 -7.21 3.22
C LEU A 101 0.49 -5.96 3.77
N PHE A 102 1.05 -4.78 3.49
CA PHE A 102 0.36 -3.50 3.60
C PHE A 102 0.14 -2.95 2.19
N LEU A 103 -1.11 -2.90 1.76
CA LEU A 103 -1.50 -2.46 0.43
C LEU A 103 -2.29 -1.16 0.49
N SER A 104 -1.79 -0.13 -0.18
CA SER A 104 -2.51 1.10 -0.45
C SER A 104 -2.47 1.41 -1.95
N SER A 105 -3.05 2.52 -2.41
CA SER A 105 -3.09 2.83 -3.83
C SER A 105 -3.31 4.32 -4.10
N GLY A 106 -2.78 4.81 -5.21
CA GLY A 106 -3.38 5.92 -5.92
C GLY A 106 -4.74 5.51 -6.49
N ILE A 107 -5.46 6.43 -7.12
CA ILE A 107 -6.79 6.17 -7.69
C ILE A 107 -6.69 6.22 -9.19
N LEU A 108 -6.85 5.05 -9.83
CA LEU A 108 -6.96 4.92 -11.28
C LEU A 108 -8.34 5.43 -11.74
N VAL A 109 -8.78 5.13 -12.86
CA VAL A 109 -10.04 5.51 -13.54
C VAL A 109 -11.16 6.03 -12.63
N SER A 110 -11.44 5.30 -11.52
CA SER A 110 -12.41 5.68 -10.49
C SER A 110 -12.04 5.04 -9.13
N PRO A 111 -12.62 5.53 -8.01
CA PRO A 111 -12.49 4.87 -6.72
C PRO A 111 -12.95 3.41 -6.73
N ASP A 112 -14.10 3.13 -7.34
CA ASP A 112 -14.66 1.78 -7.41
C ASP A 112 -13.76 0.86 -8.24
N TYR A 113 -13.34 1.29 -9.44
CA TYR A 113 -12.42 0.50 -10.26
C TYR A 113 -11.14 0.13 -9.52
N THR A 114 -10.55 1.09 -8.81
CA THR A 114 -9.34 0.83 -8.01
C THR A 114 -9.61 -0.14 -6.87
N MET A 115 -10.76 0.02 -6.20
CA MET A 115 -11.15 -0.86 -5.11
C MET A 115 -11.46 -2.27 -5.58
N GLU A 116 -12.03 -2.45 -6.78
CA GLU A 116 -12.23 -3.75 -7.43
C GLU A 116 -10.90 -4.49 -7.65
N LEU A 117 -9.88 -3.78 -8.16
CA LEU A 117 -8.53 -4.35 -8.33
C LEU A 117 -7.92 -4.78 -6.99
N ILE A 118 -8.10 -3.97 -5.95
CA ILE A 118 -7.67 -4.33 -4.59
C ILE A 118 -8.43 -5.57 -4.12
N CYS A 119 -9.75 -5.61 -4.25
CA CYS A 119 -10.56 -6.78 -3.87
C CYS A 119 -10.13 -8.04 -4.62
N ALA A 120 -9.86 -7.94 -5.92
CA ALA A 120 -9.36 -9.05 -6.72
C ALA A 120 -8.00 -9.55 -6.21
N THR A 121 -7.10 -8.63 -5.86
CA THR A 121 -5.80 -8.97 -5.27
C THR A 121 -5.95 -9.72 -3.95
N LEU A 122 -6.78 -9.19 -3.03
CA LEU A 122 -7.01 -9.83 -1.73
C LEU A 122 -7.68 -11.20 -1.87
N TYR A 123 -8.64 -11.33 -2.78
CA TYR A 123 -9.30 -12.59 -3.07
C TYR A 123 -8.31 -13.64 -3.58
N LYS A 124 -7.46 -13.28 -4.56
CA LYS A 124 -6.41 -14.17 -5.08
C LYS A 124 -5.46 -14.59 -3.96
N LEU A 125 -4.97 -13.67 -3.14
CA LEU A 125 -4.10 -13.99 -2.01
C LEU A 125 -4.76 -14.99 -1.06
N ARG A 126 -6.00 -14.74 -0.63
CA ARG A 126 -6.68 -15.57 0.37
C ARG A 126 -7.18 -16.90 -0.18
N LYS A 127 -7.77 -16.89 -1.40
CA LYS A 127 -8.49 -18.05 -1.93
C LYS A 127 -7.67 -18.89 -2.92
N GLU A 128 -6.86 -18.25 -3.76
CA GLU A 128 -6.07 -18.97 -4.76
C GLU A 128 -4.67 -19.30 -4.24
N CYS A 129 -4.00 -18.37 -3.57
CA CYS A 129 -2.67 -18.58 -3.00
C CYS A 129 -2.68 -19.19 -1.59
N ASN A 130 -3.85 -19.30 -0.95
CA ASN A 130 -4.01 -19.73 0.44
C ASN A 130 -3.09 -18.97 1.43
N PHE A 131 -2.93 -17.66 1.21
CA PHE A 131 -2.08 -16.83 2.03
C PHE A 131 -2.71 -16.58 3.40
N GLN A 132 -2.07 -17.03 4.47
CA GLN A 132 -2.53 -16.91 5.85
C GLN A 132 -1.82 -15.77 6.61
N GLY A 133 -0.88 -15.06 5.96
CA GLY A 133 -0.18 -13.94 6.56
C GLY A 133 -1.10 -12.72 6.76
N TYR A 134 -0.60 -11.76 7.53
CA TYR A 134 -1.33 -10.55 7.88
C TYR A 134 -1.55 -9.64 6.66
N ILE A 135 -2.76 -9.15 6.49
CA ILE A 135 -3.10 -8.19 5.43
C ILE A 135 -3.69 -6.91 6.05
N HIS A 136 -3.00 -5.80 5.84
CA HIS A 136 -3.50 -4.47 6.10
C HIS A 136 -3.79 -3.77 4.76
N VAL A 137 -5.02 -3.35 4.55
CA VAL A 137 -5.41 -2.61 3.34
C VAL A 137 -5.88 -1.20 3.68
N LYS A 138 -5.53 -0.24 2.84
CA LYS A 138 -6.15 1.09 2.87
C LYS A 138 -7.35 1.13 1.94
N ALA A 139 -8.52 1.42 2.52
CA ALA A 139 -9.72 1.67 1.75
C ALA A 139 -9.55 2.92 0.87
N ILE A 140 -10.08 2.84 -0.35
CA ILE A 140 -10.06 3.94 -1.30
C ILE A 140 -11.21 4.91 -0.95
N PRO A 141 -10.90 6.18 -0.63
CA PRO A 141 -11.94 7.18 -0.38
C PRO A 141 -12.87 7.36 -1.59
N GLY A 142 -14.18 7.31 -1.35
CA GLY A 142 -15.19 7.44 -2.39
C GLY A 142 -15.56 6.12 -3.09
N ALA A 143 -14.96 4.99 -2.73
CA ALA A 143 -15.41 3.68 -3.20
C ALA A 143 -16.74 3.27 -2.54
N SER A 144 -17.51 2.46 -3.25
CA SER A 144 -18.79 1.95 -2.77
C SER A 144 -18.64 1.13 -1.49
N GLN A 145 -19.65 1.21 -0.63
CA GLN A 145 -19.66 0.50 0.65
C GLN A 145 -19.55 -1.02 0.45
N GLU A 146 -20.14 -1.54 -0.61
CA GLU A 146 -20.08 -2.96 -0.95
C GLU A 146 -18.64 -3.44 -1.21
N LEU A 147 -17.86 -2.69 -1.98
CA LEU A 147 -16.46 -3.02 -2.26
C LEU A 147 -15.58 -2.89 -1.02
N ILE A 148 -15.81 -1.84 -0.21
CA ILE A 148 -15.12 -1.68 1.07
C ILE A 148 -15.40 -2.87 1.99
N GLN A 149 -16.66 -3.30 2.07
CA GLN A 149 -17.05 -4.46 2.88
C GLN A 149 -16.40 -5.75 2.38
N LYS A 150 -16.40 -5.99 1.05
CA LYS A 150 -15.72 -7.16 0.44
C LYS A 150 -14.23 -7.21 0.81
N ALA A 151 -13.53 -6.09 0.70
CA ALA A 151 -12.13 -6.01 1.11
C ALA A 151 -11.95 -6.25 2.61
N GLY A 152 -12.86 -5.71 3.44
CA GLY A 152 -12.84 -5.88 4.89
C GLY A 152 -12.93 -7.33 5.34
N PHE A 153 -13.70 -8.17 4.65
CA PHE A 153 -13.80 -9.61 4.94
C PHE A 153 -12.52 -10.40 4.55
N LEU A 154 -11.69 -9.84 3.69
CA LEU A 154 -10.46 -10.50 3.23
C LEU A 154 -9.20 -9.99 3.94
N ALA A 155 -9.27 -8.82 4.56
CA ALA A 155 -8.19 -8.19 5.29
C ALA A 155 -8.28 -8.43 6.81
N ASP A 156 -7.13 -8.43 7.49
CA ASP A 156 -7.08 -8.48 8.96
C ASP A 156 -7.26 -7.07 9.55
N ARG A 157 -6.87 -6.05 8.80
CA ARG A 157 -7.03 -4.65 9.16
C ARG A 157 -7.37 -3.82 7.93
N MET A 158 -8.31 -2.91 8.12
CA MET A 158 -8.59 -1.86 7.16
C MET A 158 -8.40 -0.50 7.82
N SER A 159 -7.86 0.45 7.07
CA SER A 159 -7.76 1.85 7.49
C SER A 159 -8.16 2.77 6.35
N VAL A 160 -8.57 3.98 6.68
CA VAL A 160 -8.87 5.05 5.75
C VAL A 160 -8.24 6.34 6.24
N ASN A 161 -7.73 7.14 5.32
CA ASN A 161 -7.25 8.47 5.66
C ASN A 161 -8.41 9.46 5.67
N LEU A 162 -8.60 10.14 6.80
CA LEU A 162 -9.50 11.30 6.87
C LEU A 162 -8.89 12.54 6.21
N GLU A 163 -7.59 12.49 5.93
CA GLU A 163 -6.76 13.50 5.24
C GLU A 163 -6.65 14.81 6.01
N LEU A 164 -7.76 15.53 6.19
CA LEU A 164 -7.79 16.85 6.81
C LEU A 164 -8.92 16.95 7.85
N PRO A 165 -8.71 17.68 8.94
CA PRO A 165 -9.67 17.76 10.05
C PRO A 165 -10.94 18.55 9.69
N THR A 166 -10.86 19.47 8.71
CA THR A 166 -11.99 20.35 8.34
C THR A 166 -12.44 20.12 6.90
N ALA A 167 -13.73 20.34 6.63
CA ALA A 167 -14.29 20.27 5.29
C ALA A 167 -13.76 21.38 4.38
N GLU A 168 -13.53 22.58 4.93
CA GLU A 168 -12.96 23.71 4.21
C GLU A 168 -11.52 23.42 3.78
N GLY A 169 -10.71 22.87 4.68
CA GLY A 169 -9.35 22.44 4.38
C GLY A 169 -9.35 21.39 3.26
N LEU A 170 -10.27 20.41 3.33
CA LEU A 170 -10.39 19.39 2.30
C LEU A 170 -10.75 20.00 0.93
N LYS A 171 -11.72 20.90 0.86
CA LYS A 171 -12.08 21.60 -0.39
C LYS A 171 -10.92 22.41 -0.97
N LEU A 172 -10.09 23.01 -0.11
CA LEU A 172 -8.95 23.81 -0.55
C LEU A 172 -7.78 22.96 -1.07
N LEU A 173 -7.48 21.84 -0.41
CA LEU A 173 -6.28 21.06 -0.66
C LEU A 173 -6.54 19.76 -1.46
N ALA A 174 -7.76 19.26 -1.46
CA ALA A 174 -8.17 18.06 -2.19
C ALA A 174 -9.64 18.19 -2.67
N PRO A 175 -9.92 19.13 -3.60
CA PRO A 175 -11.28 19.49 -3.99
C PRO A 175 -12.11 18.35 -4.59
N HIS A 176 -11.45 17.30 -5.08
CA HIS A 176 -12.10 16.12 -5.67
C HIS A 176 -12.41 15.02 -4.65
N LYS A 177 -12.03 15.20 -3.38
CA LYS A 177 -12.36 14.25 -2.31
C LYS A 177 -13.58 14.73 -1.54
N SER A 178 -14.52 13.83 -1.28
CA SER A 178 -15.63 13.97 -0.35
C SER A 178 -15.38 13.17 0.92
N ARG A 179 -15.98 13.62 2.02
CA ARG A 179 -16.07 12.83 3.26
C ARG A 179 -17.23 11.87 3.19
#